data_d7ea557422069884548b2dac352d45c3
#
_entry.id   d7ea557422069884548b2dac352d45c3
#
_cell.length_a   1.000
_cell.length_b   1.000
_cell.length_c   1.000
_cell.angle_alpha   90.00
_cell.angle_beta   90.00
_cell.angle_gamma   90.00
#
_symmetry.space_group_name_H-M   'P 1'
#
loop_
_entity.id
_entity.type
_entity.pdbx_description
1 polymer ?
#
loop_
_entity_poly.entity_id
_entity_poly.type
_entity_poly.pdbx_seq_one_letter_code
_entity_poly.pdbx_strand_id
1 'polypeptide(L)'
;MPTVQAIISTPDIERQRAFYERLLGAVPTNRFPADGPAFSVDLTLGDSQFGLVHEAGTDLSAPARILLSVEVDDVEALLERVAAAGGRVLGKANDMPWGQRVAHIHDPDGNMVNLTQTLSR
;
A
#
# COMPACT_ATOMS: atom_id res chain seq x y z
N MET A 1 14.95 -20.59 6.51
CA MET A 1 14.27 -19.56 7.32
C MET A 1 12.89 -19.32 6.78
N PRO A 2 11.82 -19.41 7.59
CA PRO A 2 10.50 -19.02 7.14
C PRO A 2 10.47 -17.53 6.80
N THR A 3 9.77 -17.18 5.73
CA THR A 3 9.60 -15.80 5.29
C THR A 3 8.11 -15.57 4.98
N VAL A 4 7.59 -14.45 5.39
CA VAL A 4 6.19 -14.09 5.13
C VAL A 4 6.13 -12.99 4.08
N GLN A 5 5.26 -13.17 3.11
CA GLN A 5 4.97 -12.13 2.13
C GLN A 5 3.46 -11.91 2.10
N ALA A 6 3.02 -10.67 2.27
CA ALA A 6 1.61 -10.34 2.11
C ALA A 6 1.26 -10.34 0.63
N ILE A 7 0.09 -10.87 0.30
CA ILE A 7 -0.43 -10.84 -1.08
C ILE A 7 -1.83 -10.24 -1.02
N ILE A 8 -2.06 -9.23 -1.83
CA ILE A 8 -3.34 -8.53 -1.89
C ILE A 8 -4.04 -8.92 -3.20
N SER A 9 -5.26 -9.44 -3.10
CA SER A 9 -6.06 -9.67 -4.30
C SER A 9 -6.76 -8.37 -4.70
N THR A 10 -6.89 -8.17 -6.00
CA THR A 10 -7.47 -6.93 -6.53
C THR A 10 -8.17 -7.21 -7.86
N PRO A 11 -9.33 -6.57 -8.10
CA PRO A 11 -9.97 -6.68 -9.41
C PRO A 11 -9.33 -5.77 -10.47
N ASP A 12 -8.39 -4.92 -10.08
CA ASP A 12 -7.71 -4.00 -11.00
C ASP A 12 -6.25 -3.85 -10.58
N ILE A 13 -5.43 -4.79 -11.02
CA ILE A 13 -4.03 -4.88 -10.60
C ILE A 13 -3.21 -3.66 -11.08
N GLU A 14 -3.53 -3.08 -12.23
CA GLU A 14 -2.80 -1.91 -12.73
C GLU A 14 -3.07 -0.69 -11.88
N ARG A 15 -4.30 -0.50 -11.43
CA ARG A 15 -4.65 0.62 -10.56
C ARG A 15 -3.98 0.48 -9.19
N GLN A 16 -4.00 -0.73 -8.61
CA GLN A 16 -3.34 -1.00 -7.33
C GLN A 16 -1.84 -0.79 -7.42
N ARG A 17 -1.21 -1.37 -8.46
CA ARG A 17 0.21 -1.23 -8.66
C ARG A 17 0.61 0.24 -8.80
N ALA A 18 -0.12 0.99 -9.62
CA ALA A 18 0.19 2.40 -9.85
C ALA A 18 0.13 3.22 -8.57
N PHE A 19 -0.83 2.92 -7.69
CA PHE A 19 -0.94 3.62 -6.41
C PHE A 19 0.32 3.46 -5.57
N TYR A 20 0.75 2.20 -5.35
CA TYR A 20 1.91 1.93 -4.51
C TYR A 20 3.20 2.44 -5.13
N GLU A 21 3.32 2.38 -6.46
CA GLU A 21 4.49 2.94 -7.13
C GLU A 21 4.54 4.46 -7.03
N ARG A 22 3.42 5.12 -7.28
CA ARG A 22 3.38 6.59 -7.32
C ARG A 22 3.47 7.21 -5.93
N LEU A 23 2.78 6.64 -4.97
CA LEU A 23 2.75 7.22 -3.62
C LEU A 23 3.99 6.85 -2.82
N LEU A 24 4.37 5.59 -2.83
CA LEU A 24 5.40 5.07 -1.91
C LEU A 24 6.71 4.72 -2.60
N GLY A 25 6.77 4.80 -3.92
CA GLY A 25 7.99 4.47 -4.64
C GLY A 25 8.25 2.96 -4.74
N ALA A 26 7.19 2.14 -4.61
CA ALA A 26 7.34 0.70 -4.77
C ALA A 26 7.86 0.37 -6.17
N VAL A 27 8.70 -0.65 -6.28
CA VAL A 27 9.32 -1.06 -7.55
C VAL A 27 8.85 -2.46 -7.90
N PRO A 28 8.26 -2.67 -9.10
CA PRO A 28 7.88 -4.02 -9.52
C PRO A 28 9.12 -4.85 -9.80
N THR A 29 9.17 -6.06 -9.23
CA THR A 29 10.34 -6.93 -9.36
C THR A 29 10.06 -8.22 -10.10
N ASN A 30 8.90 -8.81 -9.88
CA ASN A 30 8.49 -10.03 -10.58
C ASN A 30 7.08 -9.85 -11.12
N ARG A 31 6.85 -10.41 -12.27
CA ARG A 31 5.57 -10.28 -12.92
C ARG A 31 5.23 -11.58 -13.65
N PHE A 32 3.99 -12.03 -13.56
CA PHE A 32 3.52 -13.19 -14.31
C PHE A 32 2.14 -12.89 -14.91
N PRO A 33 1.91 -13.19 -16.21
CA PRO A 33 2.91 -13.59 -17.19
C PRO A 33 3.84 -12.41 -17.53
N ALA A 34 4.97 -12.72 -18.15
CA ALA A 34 5.94 -11.69 -18.52
C ALA A 34 5.37 -10.67 -19.50
N ASP A 35 4.50 -11.12 -20.39
CA ASP A 35 3.86 -10.28 -21.42
C ASP A 35 2.34 -10.31 -21.26
N GLY A 36 1.69 -9.24 -21.73
CA GLY A 36 0.26 -9.13 -21.69
C GLY A 36 -0.25 -8.69 -20.32
N PRO A 37 -1.57 -8.81 -20.07
CA PRO A 37 -2.13 -8.42 -18.77
C PRO A 37 -1.53 -9.23 -17.63
N ALA A 38 -1.12 -8.56 -16.57
CA ALA A 38 -0.50 -9.22 -15.42
C ALA A 38 -1.53 -9.97 -14.60
N PHE A 39 -1.20 -11.20 -14.20
CA PHE A 39 -1.95 -11.94 -13.21
C PHE A 39 -1.39 -11.69 -11.82
N SER A 40 -0.08 -11.57 -11.69
CA SER A 40 0.54 -11.25 -10.40
C SER A 40 1.75 -10.33 -10.62
N VAL A 41 1.98 -9.47 -9.64
CA VAL A 41 3.12 -8.56 -9.62
C VAL A 41 3.64 -8.51 -8.19
N ASP A 42 4.95 -8.68 -8.02
CA ASP A 42 5.60 -8.44 -6.75
C ASP A 42 6.15 -7.02 -6.73
N LEU A 43 5.95 -6.34 -5.62
CA LEU A 43 6.43 -4.97 -5.43
C LEU A 43 7.43 -4.95 -4.29
N THR A 44 8.56 -4.30 -4.52
CA THR A 44 9.57 -4.07 -3.49
C THR A 44 9.44 -2.64 -2.99
N LEU A 45 9.37 -2.50 -1.67
CA LEU A 45 9.28 -1.21 -1.00
C LEU A 45 10.35 -1.17 0.08
N GLY A 46 11.43 -0.43 -0.17
CA GLY A 46 12.60 -0.47 0.70
C GLY A 46 13.20 -1.87 0.73
N ASP A 47 13.31 -2.45 1.90
CA ASP A 47 13.81 -3.81 2.07
C ASP A 47 12.69 -4.85 2.24
N SER A 48 11.45 -4.44 2.00
CA SER A 48 10.31 -5.34 2.12
C SER A 48 9.67 -5.61 0.76
N GLN A 49 8.85 -6.65 0.71
CA GLN A 49 8.21 -7.07 -0.53
C GLN A 49 6.80 -7.53 -0.22
N PHE A 50 5.85 -7.18 -1.09
CA PHE A 50 4.50 -7.71 -1.05
C PHE A 50 4.02 -7.93 -2.48
N GLY A 51 2.97 -8.74 -2.62
CA GLY A 51 2.47 -9.09 -3.94
C GLY A 51 1.06 -8.60 -4.19
N LEU A 52 0.74 -8.44 -5.46
CA LEU A 52 -0.61 -8.19 -5.92
C LEU A 52 -1.01 -9.34 -6.84
N VAL A 53 -2.24 -9.82 -6.71
CA VAL A 53 -2.77 -10.85 -7.61
C VAL A 53 -4.10 -10.37 -8.18
N HIS A 54 -4.27 -10.55 -9.46
CA HIS A 54 -5.51 -10.16 -10.13
C HIS A 54 -6.60 -11.19 -9.86
N GLU A 55 -7.73 -10.71 -9.34
CA GLU A 55 -8.89 -11.56 -9.08
C GLU A 55 -10.14 -10.73 -9.29
N ALA A 56 -10.79 -10.94 -10.44
CA ALA A 56 -11.95 -10.14 -10.83
C ALA A 56 -13.11 -10.23 -9.85
N GLY A 57 -13.22 -11.35 -9.14
CA GLY A 57 -14.30 -11.56 -8.17
C GLY A 57 -14.00 -11.05 -6.76
N THR A 58 -12.92 -10.30 -6.56
CA THR A 58 -12.61 -9.75 -5.24
C THR A 58 -13.74 -8.86 -4.74
N ASP A 59 -14.22 -9.15 -3.53
CA ASP A 59 -15.30 -8.38 -2.91
C ASP A 59 -14.71 -7.19 -2.14
N LEU A 60 -14.77 -6.00 -2.75
CA LEU A 60 -14.22 -4.79 -2.13
C LEU A 60 -15.10 -4.25 -1.00
N SER A 61 -16.31 -4.78 -0.83
CA SER A 61 -17.20 -4.36 0.25
C SER A 61 -16.97 -5.16 1.53
N ALA A 62 -16.21 -6.25 1.46
CA ALA A 62 -15.92 -7.06 2.64
C ALA A 62 -15.02 -6.29 3.61
N PRO A 63 -15.29 -6.36 4.93
CA PRO A 63 -14.42 -5.69 5.91
C PRO A 63 -13.02 -6.27 5.88
N ALA A 64 -12.03 -5.39 5.84
CA ALA A 64 -10.64 -5.81 5.93
C ALA A 64 -10.27 -6.06 7.39
N ARG A 65 -9.56 -7.16 7.65
CA ARG A 65 -9.07 -7.49 8.99
C ARG A 65 -7.55 -7.40 9.11
N ILE A 66 -6.90 -7.18 7.97
CA ILE A 66 -5.44 -7.02 7.89
C ILE A 66 -5.17 -5.70 7.20
N LEU A 67 -4.24 -4.94 7.73
CA LEU A 67 -3.82 -3.68 7.12
C LEU A 67 -2.32 -3.69 6.90
N LEU A 68 -1.86 -2.84 6.01
CA LEU A 68 -0.44 -2.59 5.84
C LEU A 68 -0.04 -1.41 6.70
N SER A 69 1.10 -1.50 7.35
CA SER A 69 1.68 -0.38 8.07
C SER A 69 3.02 -0.08 7.43
N VAL A 70 3.16 1.12 6.90
CA VAL A 70 4.33 1.51 6.11
C VAL A 70 5.02 2.69 6.79
N GLU A 71 6.28 2.51 7.15
CA GLU A 71 7.05 3.62 7.69
C GLU A 71 7.61 4.45 6.54
N VAL A 72 7.45 5.77 6.66
CA VAL A 72 7.86 6.74 5.64
C VAL A 72 8.62 7.88 6.31
N ASP A 73 9.31 8.66 5.50
CA ASP A 73 10.12 9.78 6.03
C ASP A 73 9.26 10.97 6.46
N ASP A 74 8.15 11.23 5.74
CA ASP A 74 7.32 12.41 5.98
C ASP A 74 5.86 12.11 5.66
N VAL A 75 5.09 11.80 6.71
CA VAL A 75 3.67 11.46 6.55
C VAL A 75 2.89 12.62 5.96
N GLU A 76 3.12 13.85 6.46
CA GLU A 76 2.35 15.01 6.00
C GLU A 76 2.51 15.25 4.50
N ALA A 77 3.74 15.12 3.99
CA ALA A 77 4.01 15.30 2.58
C ALA A 77 3.28 14.27 1.73
N LEU A 78 3.19 13.02 2.20
CA LEU A 78 2.52 11.96 1.47
C LEU A 78 1.01 12.13 1.47
N LEU A 79 0.43 12.64 2.55
CA LEU A 79 -1.03 12.84 2.61
C LEU A 79 -1.51 13.75 1.49
N GLU A 80 -0.72 14.74 1.09
CA GLU A 80 -1.10 15.64 0.01
C GLU A 80 -1.11 14.95 -1.35
N ARG A 81 -0.50 13.78 -1.47
CA ARG A 81 -0.38 13.05 -2.75
C ARG A 81 -1.30 11.85 -2.86
N VAL A 82 -1.97 11.49 -1.78
CA VAL A 82 -2.77 10.25 -1.74
C VAL A 82 -3.89 10.25 -2.76
N ALA A 83 -4.67 11.33 -2.83
CA ALA A 83 -5.80 11.40 -3.75
C ALA A 83 -5.36 11.34 -5.21
N ALA A 84 -4.28 12.03 -5.56
CA ALA A 84 -3.75 12.01 -6.93
C ALA A 84 -3.24 10.62 -7.32
N ALA A 85 -2.78 9.83 -6.34
CA ALA A 85 -2.32 8.46 -6.59
C ALA A 85 -3.48 7.45 -6.67
N GLY A 86 -4.70 7.89 -6.38
CA GLY A 86 -5.88 7.02 -6.46
C GLY A 86 -6.39 6.51 -5.12
N GLY A 87 -5.81 6.94 -4.03
CA GLY A 87 -6.23 6.54 -2.69
C GLY A 87 -7.13 7.58 -2.03
N ARG A 88 -7.34 7.41 -0.74
CA ARG A 88 -8.21 8.28 0.05
C ARG A 88 -7.61 8.51 1.43
N VAL A 89 -7.57 9.76 1.86
CA VAL A 89 -7.13 10.12 3.21
C VAL A 89 -8.32 10.02 4.17
N LEU A 90 -8.12 9.37 5.31
CA LEU A 90 -9.17 9.15 6.30
C LEU A 90 -9.14 10.16 7.46
N GLY A 91 -8.30 11.17 7.37
CA GLY A 91 -8.18 12.19 8.38
C GLY A 91 -6.76 12.69 8.46
N LYS A 92 -6.51 13.63 9.37
CA LYS A 92 -5.17 14.18 9.52
C LYS A 92 -4.28 13.23 10.33
N ALA A 93 -2.98 13.42 10.21
CA ALA A 93 -2.01 12.67 11.00
C ALA A 93 -2.07 13.07 12.46
N ASN A 94 -1.78 12.12 13.34
CA ASN A 94 -1.73 12.34 14.79
C ASN A 94 -0.42 11.82 15.36
N ASP A 95 0.12 12.55 16.30
CA ASP A 95 1.33 12.12 17.00
C ASP A 95 0.93 11.21 18.17
N MET A 96 1.52 10.03 18.18
CA MET A 96 1.18 8.99 19.15
C MET A 96 2.16 9.02 20.34
N PRO A 97 1.69 8.60 21.54
CA PRO A 97 2.56 8.65 22.73
C PRO A 97 3.82 7.82 22.62
N TRP A 98 3.86 6.84 21.71
CA TRP A 98 5.05 6.00 21.54
C TRP A 98 6.07 6.57 20.55
N GLY A 99 5.89 7.82 20.11
CA GLY A 99 6.92 8.49 19.30
C GLY A 99 6.78 8.36 17.79
N GLN A 100 5.57 8.09 17.33
CA GLN A 100 5.29 8.02 15.89
C GLN A 100 4.18 8.98 15.51
N ARG A 101 4.30 9.55 14.31
CA ARG A 101 3.19 10.25 13.64
C ARG A 101 2.51 9.23 12.74
N VAL A 102 1.18 9.09 12.88
CA VAL A 102 0.43 8.06 12.17
C VAL A 102 -0.73 8.69 11.44
N ALA A 103 -0.93 8.28 10.20
CA ALA A 103 -2.11 8.63 9.42
C ALA A 103 -2.70 7.37 8.80
N HIS A 104 -4.01 7.38 8.62
CA HIS A 104 -4.73 6.27 8.02
C HIS A 104 -5.21 6.68 6.64
N ILE A 105 -4.97 5.82 5.65
CA ILE A 105 -5.43 6.05 4.29
C ILE A 105 -6.04 4.78 3.75
N HIS A 106 -6.77 4.90 2.65
CA HIS A 106 -7.20 3.75 1.85
C HIS A 106 -6.43 3.73 0.54
N ASP A 107 -6.05 2.53 0.10
CA ASP A 107 -5.58 2.36 -1.27
C ASP A 107 -6.78 2.37 -2.22
N PRO A 108 -6.58 2.28 -3.55
CA PRO A 108 -7.72 2.37 -4.48
C PRO A 108 -8.82 1.33 -4.28
N ASP A 109 -8.49 0.18 -3.72
CA ASP A 109 -9.48 -0.88 -3.44
C ASP A 109 -10.14 -0.72 -2.08
N GLY A 110 -9.74 0.28 -1.30
CA GLY A 110 -10.29 0.50 0.04
C GLY A 110 -9.58 -0.27 1.14
N ASN A 111 -8.42 -0.86 0.85
CA ASN A 111 -7.64 -1.50 1.91
C ASN A 111 -7.06 -0.44 2.83
N MET A 112 -7.09 -0.71 4.13
CA MET A 112 -6.51 0.19 5.12
C MET A 112 -4.99 0.14 5.06
N VAL A 113 -4.37 1.31 4.97
CA VAL A 113 -2.93 1.45 5.03
C VAL A 113 -2.60 2.52 6.07
N ASN A 114 -1.72 2.18 7.01
CA ASN A 114 -1.19 3.15 7.95
C ASN A 114 0.13 3.69 7.40
N LEU A 115 0.26 5.01 7.39
CA LEU A 115 1.54 5.65 7.13
C LEU A 115 2.09 6.09 8.47
N THR A 116 3.32 5.68 8.78
CA THR A 116 3.93 5.99 10.07
C THR A 116 5.27 6.68 9.86
N GLN A 117 5.61 7.56 10.79
CA GLN A 117 6.88 8.29 10.75
C GLN A 117 7.43 8.33 12.17
N THR A 118 8.67 7.89 12.33
CA THR A 118 9.33 7.97 13.64
C THR A 118 9.70 9.42 13.90
N LEU A 119 9.27 9.94 15.04
CA LEU A 119 9.56 11.33 15.43
C LEU A 119 10.90 11.41 16.15
N SER A 120 11.71 12.38 15.74
CA SER A 120 12.98 12.65 16.39
C SER A 120 12.76 13.25 17.78
N ARG A 121 13.70 13.02 18.65
CA ARG A 121 13.69 13.57 20.00
C ARG A 121 14.64 14.70 20.15
#